data_3c2f66418267f44b2f7e7b22b34d4a21
#
_entry.id   3c2f66418267f44b2f7e7b22b34d4a21
#
_cell.length_a   1.000
_cell.length_b   1.000
_cell.length_c   1.000
_cell.angle_alpha   90.00
_cell.angle_beta   90.00
_cell.angle_gamma   90.00
#
_symmetry.space_group_name_H-M   'P 1'
#
loop_
_entity.id
_entity.type
_entity.pdbx_description
1 polymer ?
#
loop_
_entity_poly.entity_id
_entity_poly.type
_entity_poly.pdbx_seq_one_letter_code
_entity_poly.pdbx_strand_id
1 'polypeptide(L)'
;MESFKKFNHLTEEVSFNLGHAYEFVLAAAMVARFTDRFDDGTPEPLTAASVEDVMKKYFAGFRAWEVEEGDGLDSVEFDGSGLPPEVLGALSNPATRRLKEVQALVKTAIEAVNKNGTLKRLSDEVITNGKPDVVDVVCGGTSGQMKTKSDVDVFVNGRENRKAGFSVKYGGVKQVGQFAGSDAVKNMVDGFKSFGIDVKGMIAPVKKAMLNIVGNYQSRQDPIIEKDKSLIFSAVGPVFTKISKKFGGNWLKNERNIKSLTNGLLVAARGTEDDLEIIKSGFSFDQKTFNALSKGLLETAKVGQVSWKVMPTGNPTIGLYANNMLVFSIRFRYDADKKRDGYKVRFRLLVELGRDIVNFIDNYR
;
A
#
# COMPACT_ATOMS: atom_id res chain seq x y z
N MET A 1 43.57 -9.89 -24.64
CA MET A 1 42.27 -9.17 -24.72
C MET A 1 41.09 -10.15 -24.69
N GLU A 2 41.15 -11.16 -23.78
CA GLU A 2 40.16 -12.27 -23.65
C GLU A 2 39.66 -12.50 -22.21
N SER A 3 39.80 -11.54 -21.27
CA SER A 3 39.44 -11.78 -19.88
C SER A 3 38.26 -10.96 -19.36
N PHE A 4 37.53 -10.24 -20.23
CA PHE A 4 36.35 -9.44 -19.81
C PHE A 4 34.99 -10.02 -20.22
N LYS A 5 34.93 -11.23 -20.78
CA LYS A 5 33.69 -11.89 -21.21
C LYS A 5 33.13 -12.95 -20.27
N LYS A 6 33.65 -13.11 -19.06
CA LYS A 6 33.22 -14.20 -18.13
C LYS A 6 32.58 -13.73 -16.83
N PHE A 7 32.10 -12.50 -16.71
CA PHE A 7 31.41 -12.01 -15.51
C PHE A 7 29.96 -11.59 -15.75
N ASN A 8 29.36 -11.93 -16.88
CA ASN A 8 27.91 -11.93 -17.04
C ASN A 8 27.34 -13.30 -16.63
N HIS A 9 27.64 -13.77 -15.45
CA HIS A 9 26.84 -14.79 -14.80
C HIS A 9 25.54 -14.14 -14.33
N LEU A 10 24.52 -14.25 -15.19
CA LEU A 10 23.17 -14.66 -14.83
C LEU A 10 22.78 -14.25 -13.38
N THR A 11 22.59 -12.97 -13.15
CA THR A 11 21.48 -12.58 -12.32
C THR A 11 20.27 -12.95 -13.18
N GLU A 12 19.64 -14.10 -12.95
CA GLU A 12 18.31 -14.37 -13.42
C GLU A 12 17.46 -13.22 -12.89
N GLU A 13 17.24 -12.20 -13.71
CA GLU A 13 16.34 -11.12 -13.39
C GLU A 13 14.98 -11.77 -13.17
N VAL A 14 14.43 -11.58 -11.98
CA VAL A 14 13.11 -12.06 -11.64
C VAL A 14 12.11 -11.52 -12.67
N SER A 15 11.63 -12.40 -13.55
CA SER A 15 10.80 -12.04 -14.70
C SER A 15 9.33 -11.75 -14.33
N PHE A 16 8.97 -11.80 -13.03
CA PHE A 16 7.61 -11.61 -12.53
C PHE A 16 7.52 -10.44 -11.54
N ASN A 17 6.29 -9.99 -11.27
CA ASN A 17 6.03 -8.87 -10.38
C ASN A 17 6.27 -9.26 -8.91
N LEU A 18 7.35 -8.73 -8.30
CA LEU A 18 7.70 -8.95 -6.90
C LEU A 18 6.65 -8.43 -5.92
N GLY A 19 5.84 -7.44 -6.29
CA GLY A 19 4.72 -6.96 -5.46
C GLY A 19 3.66 -8.04 -5.29
N HIS A 20 3.19 -8.64 -6.38
CA HIS A 20 2.24 -9.75 -6.32
C HIS A 20 2.85 -11.01 -5.67
N ALA A 21 4.15 -11.27 -5.89
CA ALA A 21 4.83 -12.36 -5.18
C ALA A 21 4.85 -12.11 -3.67
N TYR A 22 5.02 -10.87 -3.25
CA TYR A 22 4.97 -10.51 -1.83
C TYR A 22 3.56 -10.68 -1.23
N GLU A 23 2.50 -10.37 -1.98
CA GLU A 23 1.12 -10.65 -1.57
C GLU A 23 0.93 -12.14 -1.24
N PHE A 24 1.40 -13.02 -2.14
CA PHE A 24 1.33 -14.48 -1.93
C PHE A 24 2.15 -14.94 -0.72
N VAL A 25 3.39 -14.49 -0.62
CA VAL A 25 4.30 -14.88 0.47
C VAL A 25 3.79 -14.38 1.82
N LEU A 26 3.20 -13.16 1.86
CA LEU A 26 2.58 -12.61 3.06
C LEU A 26 1.36 -13.43 3.48
N ALA A 27 0.50 -13.82 2.53
CA ALA A 27 -0.64 -14.70 2.82
C ALA A 27 -0.17 -16.07 3.33
N ALA A 28 0.86 -16.67 2.72
CA ALA A 28 1.45 -17.91 3.22
C ALA A 28 2.03 -17.77 4.65
N ALA A 29 2.61 -16.61 4.97
CA ALA A 29 3.09 -16.32 6.32
C ALA A 29 1.93 -16.16 7.33
N MET A 30 0.79 -15.60 6.89
CA MET A 30 -0.43 -15.54 7.72
C MET A 30 -0.98 -16.95 7.97
N VAL A 31 -1.06 -17.79 6.94
CA VAL A 31 -1.48 -19.20 7.10
C VAL A 31 -0.58 -19.91 8.11
N ALA A 32 0.74 -19.83 7.94
CA ALA A 32 1.69 -20.43 8.88
C ALA A 32 1.49 -19.90 10.32
N ARG A 33 1.17 -18.59 10.48
CA ARG A 33 0.88 -17.99 11.78
C ARG A 33 -0.35 -18.57 12.46
N PHE A 34 -1.35 -18.97 11.69
CA PHE A 34 -2.58 -19.57 12.21
C PHE A 34 -2.44 -21.08 12.45
N THR A 35 -1.54 -21.77 11.71
CA THR A 35 -1.40 -23.24 11.76
C THR A 35 -0.29 -23.72 12.66
N ASP A 36 0.81 -22.97 12.80
CA ASP A 36 1.97 -23.39 13.59
C ASP A 36 1.73 -23.06 15.07
N ARG A 37 1.45 -24.08 15.88
CA ARG A 37 1.13 -23.94 17.30
C ARG A 37 1.88 -24.95 18.15
N PHE A 38 2.20 -24.57 19.38
CA PHE A 38 2.66 -25.47 20.42
C PHE A 38 1.50 -26.33 20.95
N ASP A 39 1.82 -27.42 21.64
CA ASP A 39 0.84 -28.33 22.25
C ASP A 39 -0.16 -27.63 23.21
N ASP A 40 0.21 -26.46 23.73
CA ASP A 40 -0.66 -25.62 24.58
C ASP A 40 -1.55 -24.65 23.80
N GLY A 41 -1.59 -24.78 22.45
CA GLY A 41 -2.37 -23.91 21.56
C GLY A 41 -1.76 -22.55 21.29
N THR A 42 -0.62 -22.19 21.91
CA THR A 42 0.02 -20.89 21.64
C THR A 42 0.70 -20.89 20.26
N PRO A 43 0.66 -19.75 19.53
CA PRO A 43 1.31 -19.66 18.22
C PRO A 43 2.83 -19.86 18.34
N GLU A 44 3.39 -20.76 17.53
CA GLU A 44 4.82 -20.89 17.41
C GLU A 44 5.49 -19.66 16.77
N PRO A 45 6.78 -19.42 17.03
CA PRO A 45 7.54 -18.40 16.32
C PRO A 45 7.56 -18.68 14.82
N LEU A 46 7.06 -17.73 14.02
CA LEU A 46 7.01 -17.86 12.56
C LEU A 46 8.43 -17.91 11.98
N THR A 47 8.74 -18.96 11.24
CA THR A 47 10.05 -19.19 10.61
C THR A 47 9.96 -19.18 9.09
N ALA A 48 11.12 -19.05 8.42
CA ALA A 48 11.17 -19.19 6.97
C ALA A 48 10.77 -20.60 6.51
N ALA A 49 11.06 -21.61 7.32
CA ALA A 49 10.73 -23.01 7.02
C ALA A 49 9.22 -23.23 7.04
N SER A 50 8.49 -22.68 8.03
CA SER A 50 7.04 -22.80 8.10
C SER A 50 6.36 -22.09 6.92
N VAL A 51 6.80 -20.89 6.53
CA VAL A 51 6.27 -20.20 5.36
C VAL A 51 6.54 -20.98 4.07
N GLU A 52 7.75 -21.52 3.91
CA GLU A 52 8.09 -22.34 2.75
C GLU A 52 7.29 -23.65 2.70
N ASP A 53 6.97 -24.25 3.84
CA ASP A 53 6.14 -25.45 3.91
C ASP A 53 4.72 -25.17 3.43
N VAL A 54 4.10 -24.09 3.89
CA VAL A 54 2.80 -23.64 3.39
C VAL A 54 2.84 -23.44 1.87
N MET A 55 3.87 -22.74 1.36
CA MET A 55 4.00 -22.52 -0.09
C MET A 55 4.14 -23.85 -0.85
N LYS A 56 4.93 -24.81 -0.35
CA LYS A 56 5.08 -26.14 -0.97
C LYS A 56 3.76 -26.91 -1.00
N LYS A 57 3.05 -26.97 0.12
CA LYS A 57 1.75 -27.63 0.25
C LYS A 57 0.73 -26.98 -0.70
N TYR A 58 0.67 -25.64 -0.77
CA TYR A 58 -0.19 -24.93 -1.70
C TYR A 58 0.03 -25.35 -3.16
N PHE A 59 1.28 -25.39 -3.62
CA PHE A 59 1.61 -25.79 -5.00
C PHE A 59 1.51 -27.31 -5.23
N ALA A 60 1.46 -28.12 -4.17
CA ALA A 60 1.10 -29.54 -4.23
C ALA A 60 -0.43 -29.80 -4.30
N GLY A 61 -1.24 -28.73 -4.26
CA GLY A 61 -2.69 -28.81 -4.38
C GLY A 61 -3.47 -28.68 -3.07
N PHE A 62 -2.79 -28.57 -1.93
CA PHE A 62 -3.46 -28.33 -0.65
C PHE A 62 -4.07 -26.94 -0.63
N ARG A 63 -5.25 -26.81 -0.03
CA ARG A 63 -5.96 -25.55 0.14
C ARG A 63 -6.44 -25.31 1.57
N ALA A 64 -6.48 -26.37 2.36
CA ALA A 64 -6.83 -26.34 3.77
C ALA A 64 -5.74 -27.02 4.61
N TRP A 65 -5.47 -26.45 5.75
CA TRP A 65 -4.57 -26.95 6.79
C TRP A 65 -5.41 -27.20 8.03
N GLU A 66 -5.53 -28.45 8.41
CA GLU A 66 -6.15 -28.85 9.67
C GLU A 66 -5.21 -28.43 10.82
N VAL A 67 -5.78 -27.90 11.89
CA VAL A 67 -5.07 -27.57 13.11
C VAL A 67 -5.36 -28.67 14.11
N GLU A 68 -4.31 -29.34 14.61
CA GLU A 68 -4.46 -30.45 15.56
C GLU A 68 -5.20 -30.03 16.83
N GLU A 69 -5.99 -30.97 17.40
CA GLU A 69 -6.96 -30.76 18.47
C GLU A 69 -6.45 -29.92 19.64
N GLY A 70 -7.06 -28.79 19.85
CA GLY A 70 -6.93 -27.93 21.02
C GLY A 70 -7.34 -26.51 20.69
N ASP A 71 -8.50 -26.08 21.16
CA ASP A 71 -8.80 -24.68 21.43
C ASP A 71 -9.48 -23.80 20.36
N GLY A 72 -10.24 -24.38 19.41
CA GLY A 72 -11.25 -23.60 18.69
C GLY A 72 -10.89 -23.17 17.28
N LEU A 73 -9.75 -23.53 16.71
CA LEU A 73 -9.45 -23.40 15.28
C LEU A 73 -9.43 -24.78 14.64
N ASP A 74 -10.36 -25.05 13.71
CA ASP A 74 -10.42 -26.32 12.99
C ASP A 74 -9.49 -26.36 11.80
N SER A 75 -9.50 -25.30 11.00
CA SER A 75 -8.71 -25.28 9.77
C SER A 75 -8.40 -23.85 9.31
N VAL A 76 -7.35 -23.74 8.53
CA VAL A 76 -6.99 -22.52 7.80
C VAL A 76 -7.05 -22.81 6.31
N GLU A 77 -7.86 -22.06 5.57
CA GLU A 77 -7.94 -22.14 4.13
C GLU A 77 -7.05 -21.06 3.48
N PHE A 78 -6.43 -21.40 2.35
CA PHE A 78 -5.60 -20.48 1.58
C PHE A 78 -6.03 -20.43 0.12
N ASP A 79 -6.48 -19.24 -0.31
CA ASP A 79 -6.84 -18.97 -1.70
C ASP A 79 -5.93 -17.90 -2.31
N GLY A 80 -4.96 -18.33 -3.10
CA GLY A 80 -4.08 -17.46 -3.90
C GLY A 80 -4.53 -17.28 -5.35
N SER A 81 -5.71 -17.78 -5.74
CA SER A 81 -6.16 -17.83 -7.14
C SER A 81 -6.40 -16.45 -7.76
N GLY A 82 -6.56 -15.40 -6.95
CA GLY A 82 -6.71 -14.02 -7.43
C GLY A 82 -5.43 -13.41 -8.01
N LEU A 83 -4.27 -14.03 -7.79
CA LEU A 83 -2.99 -13.55 -8.29
C LEU A 83 -2.76 -13.90 -9.77
N PRO A 84 -1.94 -13.10 -10.49
CA PRO A 84 -1.59 -13.38 -11.87
C PRO A 84 -0.96 -14.78 -12.05
N PRO A 85 -1.40 -15.57 -13.07
CA PRO A 85 -0.90 -16.93 -13.30
C PRO A 85 0.62 -17.00 -13.48
N GLU A 86 1.24 -15.98 -14.06
CA GLU A 86 2.68 -15.90 -14.24
C GLU A 86 3.43 -15.83 -12.90
N VAL A 87 2.86 -15.19 -11.89
CA VAL A 87 3.43 -15.10 -10.53
C VAL A 87 3.31 -16.46 -9.84
N LEU A 88 2.12 -17.06 -9.90
CA LEU A 88 1.89 -18.39 -9.31
C LEU A 88 2.76 -19.46 -10.00
N GLY A 89 2.85 -19.42 -11.34
CA GLY A 89 3.71 -20.32 -12.11
C GLY A 89 5.20 -20.16 -11.74
N ALA A 90 5.67 -18.94 -11.57
CA ALA A 90 7.04 -18.70 -11.13
C ALA A 90 7.29 -19.22 -9.71
N LEU A 91 6.41 -18.92 -8.74
CA LEU A 91 6.55 -19.37 -7.35
C LEU A 91 6.32 -20.89 -7.17
N SER A 92 5.65 -21.56 -8.09
CA SER A 92 5.52 -23.03 -8.06
C SER A 92 6.86 -23.73 -8.25
N ASN A 93 7.81 -23.11 -8.96
CA ASN A 93 9.14 -23.65 -9.20
C ASN A 93 10.01 -23.55 -7.92
N PRO A 94 10.52 -24.70 -7.38
CA PRO A 94 11.39 -24.69 -6.21
C PRO A 94 12.67 -23.87 -6.37
N ALA A 95 13.23 -23.79 -7.59
CA ALA A 95 14.41 -22.98 -7.86
C ALA A 95 14.13 -21.49 -7.70
N THR A 96 12.97 -21.02 -8.18
CA THR A 96 12.53 -19.62 -8.00
C THR A 96 12.36 -19.27 -6.53
N ARG A 97 11.78 -20.16 -5.73
CA ARG A 97 11.63 -19.92 -4.28
C ARG A 97 12.95 -19.78 -3.53
N ARG A 98 14.06 -20.33 -4.07
CA ARG A 98 15.41 -20.19 -3.50
C ARG A 98 16.16 -18.93 -3.94
N LEU A 99 15.61 -18.14 -4.88
CA LEU A 99 16.22 -16.89 -5.28
C LEU A 99 16.30 -15.92 -4.09
N LYS A 100 17.35 -15.13 -4.02
CA LYS A 100 17.58 -14.16 -2.93
C LYS A 100 16.43 -13.17 -2.79
N GLU A 101 15.84 -12.78 -3.90
CA GLU A 101 14.70 -11.87 -3.96
C GLU A 101 13.47 -12.47 -3.26
N VAL A 102 13.15 -13.75 -3.53
CA VAL A 102 12.02 -14.43 -2.89
C VAL A 102 12.30 -14.71 -1.41
N GLN A 103 13.51 -15.08 -1.06
CA GLN A 103 13.92 -15.26 0.35
C GLN A 103 13.82 -13.92 1.12
N ALA A 104 14.13 -12.81 0.48
CA ALA A 104 13.92 -11.47 1.06
C ALA A 104 12.43 -11.16 1.28
N LEU A 105 11.54 -11.62 0.36
CA LEU A 105 10.08 -11.51 0.56
C LEU A 105 9.63 -12.30 1.79
N VAL A 106 10.11 -13.55 1.95
CA VAL A 106 9.78 -14.41 3.10
C VAL A 106 10.18 -13.73 4.41
N LYS A 107 11.43 -13.25 4.50
CA LYS A 107 11.89 -12.52 5.69
C LYS A 107 11.02 -11.30 5.99
N THR A 108 10.71 -10.50 4.97
CA THR A 108 9.89 -9.30 5.11
C THR A 108 8.46 -9.62 5.55
N ALA A 109 7.88 -10.73 5.03
CA ALA A 109 6.55 -11.18 5.41
C ALA A 109 6.49 -11.64 6.87
N ILE A 110 7.48 -12.40 7.32
CA ILE A 110 7.62 -12.82 8.73
C ILE A 110 7.68 -11.61 9.65
N GLU A 111 8.51 -10.62 9.33
CA GLU A 111 8.60 -9.38 10.12
C GLU A 111 7.27 -8.63 10.15
N ALA A 112 6.56 -8.57 9.02
CA ALA A 112 5.28 -7.91 8.93
C ALA A 112 4.22 -8.60 9.80
N VAL A 113 4.08 -9.91 9.69
CA VAL A 113 3.10 -10.70 10.45
C VAL A 113 3.39 -10.63 11.95
N ASN A 114 4.65 -10.78 12.37
CA ASN A 114 5.03 -10.73 13.79
C ASN A 114 4.80 -9.35 14.43
N LYS A 115 4.88 -8.26 13.65
CA LYS A 115 4.66 -6.89 14.14
C LYS A 115 3.20 -6.44 14.03
N ASN A 116 2.35 -7.18 13.33
CA ASN A 116 0.97 -6.78 13.08
C ASN A 116 0.07 -7.10 14.27
N GLY A 117 -0.42 -6.07 14.95
CA GLY A 117 -1.26 -6.20 16.14
C GLY A 117 -2.64 -6.79 15.85
N THR A 118 -3.20 -6.58 14.67
CA THR A 118 -4.48 -7.15 14.26
C THR A 118 -4.37 -8.65 14.03
N LEU A 119 -3.33 -9.12 13.33
CA LEU A 119 -3.09 -10.55 13.12
C LEU A 119 -2.82 -11.27 14.45
N LYS A 120 -2.05 -10.64 15.35
CA LYS A 120 -1.84 -11.19 16.70
C LYS A 120 -3.17 -11.34 17.45
N ARG A 121 -3.98 -10.28 17.50
CA ARG A 121 -5.29 -10.30 18.16
C ARG A 121 -6.21 -11.34 17.55
N LEU A 122 -6.30 -11.43 16.21
CA LEU A 122 -7.11 -12.45 15.54
C LEU A 122 -6.64 -13.86 15.87
N SER A 123 -5.31 -14.10 15.88
CA SER A 123 -4.76 -15.39 16.28
C SER A 123 -5.13 -15.74 17.73
N ASP A 124 -5.12 -14.76 18.64
CA ASP A 124 -5.47 -14.96 20.03
C ASP A 124 -7.01 -15.16 20.20
N GLU A 125 -7.85 -14.38 19.47
CA GLU A 125 -9.33 -14.48 19.53
C GLU A 125 -9.86 -15.80 18.98
N VAL A 126 -9.28 -16.32 17.92
CA VAL A 126 -9.67 -17.60 17.31
C VAL A 126 -9.42 -18.77 18.29
N ILE A 127 -8.37 -18.65 19.14
CA ILE A 127 -8.05 -19.67 20.16
C ILE A 127 -9.05 -19.64 21.31
N THR A 128 -9.49 -18.45 21.75
CA THR A 128 -10.21 -18.28 23.02
C THR A 128 -11.72 -18.51 22.91
N ASN A 129 -12.29 -18.54 21.71
CA ASN A 129 -13.75 -18.61 21.54
C ASN A 129 -14.38 -19.99 21.74
N GLY A 130 -13.59 -21.08 21.86
CA GLY A 130 -14.07 -22.43 22.16
C GLY A 130 -15.07 -23.00 21.15
N LYS A 131 -15.16 -22.41 19.94
CA LYS A 131 -15.95 -22.90 18.80
C LYS A 131 -14.99 -23.20 17.67
N PRO A 132 -15.27 -24.25 16.90
CA PRO A 132 -14.47 -24.55 15.71
C PRO A 132 -14.57 -23.39 14.72
N ASP A 133 -13.46 -22.71 14.53
CA ASP A 133 -13.36 -21.59 13.59
C ASP A 133 -12.58 -22.01 12.34
N VAL A 134 -13.06 -21.59 11.18
CA VAL A 134 -12.34 -21.71 9.91
C VAL A 134 -11.81 -20.32 9.56
N VAL A 135 -10.51 -20.21 9.34
CA VAL A 135 -9.87 -18.97 8.89
C VAL A 135 -9.56 -19.08 7.41
N ASP A 136 -10.09 -18.15 6.61
CA ASP A 136 -9.77 -18.02 5.20
C ASP A 136 -8.78 -16.89 4.98
N VAL A 137 -7.62 -17.19 4.38
CA VAL A 137 -6.65 -16.20 3.91
C VAL A 137 -6.71 -16.14 2.39
N VAL A 138 -7.12 -15.00 1.85
CA VAL A 138 -7.41 -14.84 0.42
C VAL A 138 -6.56 -13.75 -0.20
N CYS A 139 -5.83 -14.07 -1.28
CA CYS A 139 -5.17 -13.07 -2.11
C CYS A 139 -6.14 -12.54 -3.16
N GLY A 140 -6.54 -11.26 -3.06
CA GLY A 140 -7.48 -10.63 -3.98
C GLY A 140 -6.87 -10.36 -5.37
N GLY A 141 -5.56 -10.16 -5.45
CA GLY A 141 -4.86 -9.90 -6.69
C GLY A 141 -5.48 -8.77 -7.52
N THR A 142 -5.29 -8.84 -8.85
CA THR A 142 -5.86 -7.86 -9.79
C THR A 142 -7.37 -8.00 -9.98
N SER A 143 -7.94 -9.17 -9.72
CA SER A 143 -9.39 -9.42 -9.84
C SER A 143 -10.17 -8.84 -8.66
N GLY A 144 -9.58 -8.80 -7.47
CA GLY A 144 -10.16 -8.20 -6.27
C GLY A 144 -10.13 -6.67 -6.25
N GLN A 145 -9.15 -6.05 -6.87
CA GLN A 145 -8.95 -4.58 -6.88
C GLN A 145 -10.12 -3.75 -7.45
N MET A 146 -11.04 -4.38 -8.18
CA MET A 146 -12.25 -3.70 -8.67
C MET A 146 -13.33 -3.52 -7.59
N LYS A 147 -13.29 -4.32 -6.51
CA LYS A 147 -14.32 -4.33 -5.45
C LYS A 147 -13.78 -3.82 -4.11
N THR A 148 -12.54 -4.14 -3.78
CA THR A 148 -11.89 -3.77 -2.52
C THR A 148 -10.52 -3.17 -2.81
N LYS A 149 -9.94 -2.46 -1.82
CA LYS A 149 -8.55 -1.97 -1.88
C LYS A 149 -7.55 -2.94 -1.26
N SER A 150 -8.03 -4.02 -0.66
CA SER A 150 -7.19 -5.05 -0.07
C SER A 150 -6.52 -5.90 -1.14
N ASP A 151 -5.30 -6.29 -0.87
CA ASP A 151 -4.52 -7.21 -1.67
C ASP A 151 -4.54 -8.62 -1.02
N VAL A 152 -4.68 -8.68 0.31
CA VAL A 152 -4.88 -9.90 1.11
C VAL A 152 -5.99 -9.66 2.13
N ASP A 153 -6.94 -10.58 2.22
CA ASP A 153 -8.06 -10.56 3.16
C ASP A 153 -8.03 -11.77 4.10
N VAL A 154 -8.44 -11.55 5.35
CA VAL A 154 -8.63 -12.60 6.36
C VAL A 154 -10.10 -12.62 6.77
N PHE A 155 -10.72 -13.80 6.65
CA PHE A 155 -12.11 -14.05 7.04
C PHE A 155 -12.14 -15.11 8.14
N VAL A 156 -13.21 -15.13 8.92
CA VAL A 156 -13.45 -16.17 9.93
C VAL A 156 -14.88 -16.67 9.77
N ASN A 157 -15.04 -17.98 9.60
CA ASN A 157 -16.34 -18.65 9.42
C ASN A 157 -17.14 -18.10 8.23
N GLY A 158 -16.49 -18.02 7.07
CA GLY A 158 -17.08 -17.61 5.81
C GLY A 158 -16.67 -16.24 5.29
N ARG A 159 -16.71 -16.12 3.97
CA ARG A 159 -16.20 -14.93 3.23
C ARG A 159 -17.05 -13.66 3.39
N GLU A 160 -18.21 -13.75 3.99
CA GLU A 160 -19.04 -12.60 4.39
C GLU A 160 -18.54 -11.97 5.72
N ASN A 161 -17.72 -12.69 6.50
CA ASN A 161 -17.24 -12.26 7.81
C ASN A 161 -15.76 -11.87 7.74
N ARG A 162 -15.45 -10.83 6.97
CA ARG A 162 -14.10 -10.27 6.88
C ARG A 162 -13.68 -9.67 8.21
N LYS A 163 -12.55 -10.08 8.72
CA LYS A 163 -11.96 -9.60 9.98
C LYS A 163 -10.83 -8.60 9.77
N ALA A 164 -10.10 -8.74 8.68
CA ALA A 164 -9.04 -7.81 8.31
C ALA A 164 -8.80 -7.82 6.80
N GLY A 165 -8.41 -6.67 6.26
CA GLY A 165 -7.90 -6.52 4.91
C GLY A 165 -6.56 -5.82 4.92
N PHE A 166 -5.66 -6.24 4.03
CA PHE A 166 -4.30 -5.72 3.96
C PHE A 166 -3.99 -5.21 2.56
N SER A 167 -3.65 -3.92 2.47
CA SER A 167 -3.06 -3.37 1.26
C SER A 167 -1.55 -3.51 1.34
N VAL A 168 -1.00 -4.34 0.47
CA VAL A 168 0.39 -4.79 0.52
C VAL A 168 1.26 -3.92 -0.37
N LYS A 169 2.37 -3.43 0.16
CA LYS A 169 3.34 -2.60 -0.56
C LYS A 169 4.75 -3.12 -0.33
N TYR A 170 5.41 -3.55 -1.39
CA TYR A 170 6.76 -4.11 -1.32
C TYR A 170 7.83 -3.12 -1.82
N GLY A 171 8.99 -3.18 -1.20
CA GLY A 171 10.20 -2.46 -1.62
C GLY A 171 10.09 -0.94 -1.54
N GLY A 172 10.61 -0.27 -2.56
CA GLY A 172 10.64 1.20 -2.65
C GLY A 172 9.31 1.86 -2.96
N VAL A 173 8.20 1.11 -3.06
CA VAL A 173 6.87 1.65 -3.31
C VAL A 173 6.45 2.52 -2.13
N LYS A 174 6.34 3.83 -2.40
CA LYS A 174 5.95 4.84 -1.41
C LYS A 174 4.46 5.16 -1.45
N GLN A 175 3.80 4.80 -2.53
CA GLN A 175 2.38 5.08 -2.73
C GLN A 175 1.53 4.26 -1.77
N VAL A 176 0.69 4.94 -0.99
CA VAL A 176 -0.29 4.33 -0.09
C VAL A 176 -1.71 4.54 -0.57
N GLY A 177 -1.93 5.54 -1.43
CA GLY A 177 -3.25 5.81 -1.98
C GLY A 177 -3.20 6.67 -3.21
N GLN A 178 -4.34 6.79 -3.88
CA GLN A 178 -4.49 7.64 -5.05
C GLN A 178 -5.93 8.12 -5.21
N PHE A 179 -6.07 9.34 -5.72
CA PHE A 179 -7.31 9.87 -6.28
C PHE A 179 -7.14 9.89 -7.78
N ALA A 180 -7.89 9.06 -8.49
CA ALA A 180 -7.72 8.82 -9.93
C ALA A 180 -9.04 8.95 -10.67
N GLY A 181 -8.98 9.44 -11.91
CA GLY A 181 -10.13 9.57 -12.79
C GLY A 181 -9.78 10.39 -14.02
N SER A 182 -10.75 10.54 -14.93
CA SER A 182 -10.61 11.37 -16.13
C SER A 182 -10.63 12.87 -15.83
N ASP A 183 -11.19 13.27 -14.70
CA ASP A 183 -11.28 14.67 -14.27
C ASP A 183 -10.20 15.01 -13.25
N ALA A 184 -9.09 15.60 -13.72
CA ALA A 184 -7.98 16.01 -12.88
C ALA A 184 -8.38 17.04 -11.81
N VAL A 185 -9.29 17.95 -12.16
CA VAL A 185 -9.75 18.99 -11.26
C VAL A 185 -10.54 18.40 -10.11
N LYS A 186 -11.47 17.49 -10.42
CA LYS A 186 -12.22 16.76 -9.41
C LYS A 186 -11.30 15.96 -8.50
N ASN A 187 -10.35 15.21 -9.06
CA ASN A 187 -9.39 14.41 -8.30
C ASN A 187 -8.54 15.27 -7.35
N MET A 188 -8.10 16.45 -7.80
CA MET A 188 -7.36 17.38 -6.94
C MET A 188 -8.24 17.96 -5.83
N VAL A 189 -9.47 18.38 -6.14
CA VAL A 189 -10.40 18.93 -5.15
C VAL A 189 -10.74 17.88 -4.09
N ASP A 190 -11.14 16.70 -4.50
CA ASP A 190 -11.54 15.62 -3.58
C ASP A 190 -10.34 15.13 -2.76
N GLY A 191 -9.18 14.96 -3.43
CA GLY A 191 -7.96 14.55 -2.76
C GLY A 191 -7.52 15.53 -1.67
N PHE A 192 -7.40 16.81 -1.98
CA PHE A 192 -7.01 17.80 -0.97
C PHE A 192 -8.09 18.02 0.09
N LYS A 193 -9.36 17.91 -0.27
CA LYS A 193 -10.48 17.99 0.69
C LYS A 193 -10.38 16.89 1.75
N SER A 194 -9.96 15.67 1.39
CA SER A 194 -9.77 14.59 2.36
C SER A 194 -8.74 14.95 3.44
N PHE A 195 -7.75 15.79 3.11
CA PHE A 195 -6.77 16.34 4.05
C PHE A 195 -7.22 17.61 4.78
N GLY A 196 -8.48 18.04 4.62
CA GLY A 196 -9.00 19.27 5.19
C GLY A 196 -8.56 20.54 4.44
N ILE A 197 -8.05 20.42 3.22
CA ILE A 197 -7.50 21.51 2.41
C ILE A 197 -8.49 21.86 1.29
N ASP A 198 -9.13 23.04 1.36
CA ASP A 198 -9.98 23.51 0.28
C ASP A 198 -9.17 24.26 -0.79
N VAL A 199 -9.08 23.64 -1.96
CA VAL A 199 -8.35 24.17 -3.12
C VAL A 199 -9.25 24.78 -4.21
N LYS A 200 -10.57 24.80 -4.04
CA LYS A 200 -11.52 25.26 -5.08
C LYS A 200 -11.17 26.64 -5.64
N GLY A 201 -10.81 27.60 -4.80
CA GLY A 201 -10.42 28.94 -5.20
C GLY A 201 -9.02 29.06 -5.83
N MET A 202 -8.24 27.98 -5.85
CA MET A 202 -6.85 27.97 -6.35
C MET A 202 -6.71 27.26 -7.70
N ILE A 203 -7.72 26.48 -8.13
CA ILE A 203 -7.61 25.47 -9.18
C ILE A 203 -7.95 26.01 -10.58
N ALA A 204 -8.34 27.30 -10.70
CA ALA A 204 -8.71 27.91 -11.98
C ALA A 204 -7.65 27.74 -13.09
N PRO A 205 -6.33 27.89 -12.83
CA PRO A 205 -5.31 27.66 -13.85
C PRO A 205 -5.31 26.23 -14.37
N VAL A 206 -5.49 25.26 -13.48
CA VAL A 206 -5.55 23.82 -13.85
C VAL A 206 -6.80 23.53 -14.68
N LYS A 207 -7.96 24.10 -14.31
CA LYS A 207 -9.17 24.00 -15.12
C LYS A 207 -8.96 24.49 -16.55
N LYS A 208 -8.34 25.67 -16.70
CA LYS A 208 -8.05 26.26 -18.01
C LYS A 208 -7.10 25.38 -18.83
N ALA A 209 -6.01 24.89 -18.21
CA ALA A 209 -5.07 23.98 -18.87
C ALA A 209 -5.75 22.68 -19.30
N MET A 210 -6.61 22.12 -18.45
CA MET A 210 -7.34 20.88 -18.73
C MET A 210 -8.33 21.01 -19.88
N LEU A 211 -9.11 22.10 -19.92
CA LEU A 211 -10.06 22.34 -21.02
C LEU A 211 -9.37 22.40 -22.37
N ASN A 212 -8.18 23.01 -22.43
CA ASN A 212 -7.41 23.09 -23.65
C ASN A 212 -6.88 21.73 -24.12
N ILE A 213 -6.61 20.81 -23.18
CA ILE A 213 -6.00 19.51 -23.47
C ILE A 213 -7.05 18.44 -23.74
N VAL A 214 -8.09 18.37 -22.92
CA VAL A 214 -9.18 17.37 -23.06
C VAL A 214 -9.87 17.54 -24.41
N GLY A 215 -10.09 18.79 -24.88
CA GLY A 215 -10.61 19.04 -26.21
C GLY A 215 -9.74 18.46 -27.36
N ASN A 216 -8.42 18.37 -27.15
CA ASN A 216 -7.48 17.84 -28.15
C ASN A 216 -7.39 16.30 -28.15
N TYR A 217 -7.73 15.62 -27.04
CA TYR A 217 -7.50 14.18 -26.86
C TYR A 217 -8.78 13.34 -26.77
N GLN A 218 -9.97 13.92 -26.73
CA GLN A 218 -11.24 13.17 -26.70
C GLN A 218 -11.47 12.30 -27.94
N SER A 219 -10.80 12.59 -29.05
CA SER A 219 -10.91 11.86 -30.32
C SER A 219 -9.62 11.21 -30.78
N ARG A 220 -8.51 11.33 -30.05
CA ARG A 220 -7.20 10.83 -30.45
C ARG A 220 -6.77 9.62 -29.62
N GLN A 221 -6.18 8.64 -30.33
CA GLN A 221 -5.54 7.47 -29.73
C GLN A 221 -4.08 7.72 -29.31
N ASP A 222 -3.56 8.93 -29.49
CA ASP A 222 -2.17 9.28 -29.23
C ASP A 222 -1.91 9.64 -27.76
N PRO A 223 -0.76 9.28 -27.19
CA PRO A 223 -0.37 9.71 -25.86
C PRO A 223 -0.29 11.25 -25.80
N ILE A 224 -0.58 11.84 -24.63
CA ILE A 224 -0.36 13.27 -24.39
C ILE A 224 1.05 13.63 -24.83
N ILE A 225 1.17 14.59 -25.73
CA ILE A 225 2.45 15.11 -26.13
C ILE A 225 3.13 15.86 -24.99
N GLU A 226 4.44 15.88 -24.95
CA GLU A 226 5.22 16.46 -23.83
C GLU A 226 4.91 17.94 -23.59
N LYS A 227 4.54 18.69 -24.66
CA LYS A 227 4.11 20.09 -24.56
C LYS A 227 2.85 20.26 -23.70
N ASP A 228 1.84 19.41 -23.93
CA ASP A 228 0.57 19.49 -23.20
C ASP A 228 0.71 19.04 -21.77
N LYS A 229 1.54 18.02 -21.52
CA LYS A 229 1.97 17.59 -20.17
C LYS A 229 2.64 18.75 -19.43
N SER A 230 3.57 19.44 -20.07
CA SER A 230 4.27 20.58 -19.49
C SER A 230 3.32 21.73 -19.15
N LEU A 231 2.29 21.98 -19.96
CA LEU A 231 1.25 23.00 -19.68
C LEU A 231 0.46 22.65 -18.40
N ILE A 232 0.06 21.39 -18.23
CA ILE A 232 -0.65 20.96 -17.01
C ILE A 232 0.27 21.11 -15.80
N PHE A 233 1.50 20.62 -15.88
CA PHE A 233 2.45 20.66 -14.78
C PHE A 233 2.76 22.12 -14.37
N SER A 234 2.90 23.01 -15.34
CA SER A 234 3.06 24.44 -15.09
C SER A 234 1.85 25.07 -14.42
N ALA A 235 0.65 24.55 -14.65
CA ALA A 235 -0.56 25.02 -13.98
C ALA A 235 -0.69 24.45 -12.55
N VAL A 236 -0.23 23.23 -12.30
CA VAL A 236 -0.33 22.58 -10.97
C VAL A 236 0.72 23.13 -9.99
N GLY A 237 1.94 23.39 -10.44
CA GLY A 237 3.01 23.92 -9.57
C GLY A 237 2.62 25.16 -8.75
N PRO A 238 2.07 26.22 -9.36
CA PRO A 238 1.57 27.40 -8.63
C PRO A 238 0.44 27.08 -7.63
N VAL A 239 -0.40 26.08 -7.90
CA VAL A 239 -1.44 25.64 -6.94
C VAL A 239 -0.77 25.05 -5.70
N PHE A 240 0.23 24.18 -5.87
CA PHE A 240 0.99 23.60 -4.75
C PHE A 240 1.72 24.68 -3.94
N THR A 241 2.28 25.69 -4.60
CA THR A 241 2.87 26.86 -3.93
C THR A 241 1.84 27.65 -3.13
N LYS A 242 0.63 27.84 -3.66
CA LYS A 242 -0.46 28.51 -2.94
C LYS A 242 -0.91 27.69 -1.72
N ILE A 243 -1.00 26.35 -1.86
CA ILE A 243 -1.33 25.45 -0.75
C ILE A 243 -0.29 25.62 0.37
N SER A 244 1.01 25.54 0.05
CA SER A 244 2.07 25.65 1.05
C SER A 244 2.04 26.97 1.82
N LYS A 245 1.64 28.08 1.17
CA LYS A 245 1.52 29.40 1.80
C LYS A 245 0.24 29.50 2.65
N LYS A 246 -0.93 29.10 2.10
CA LYS A 246 -2.22 29.27 2.78
C LYS A 246 -2.41 28.31 3.94
N PHE A 247 -1.98 27.07 3.78
CA PHE A 247 -2.16 25.98 4.75
C PHE A 247 -0.87 25.66 5.52
N GLY A 248 0.04 26.62 5.60
CA GLY A 248 1.24 26.60 6.43
C GLY A 248 1.06 27.36 7.76
N GLY A 249 2.17 27.60 8.47
CA GLY A 249 2.20 28.45 9.65
C GLY A 249 1.14 28.13 10.70
N ASN A 250 0.28 29.09 11.03
CA ASN A 250 -0.74 28.92 12.07
C ASN A 250 -1.81 27.86 11.73
N TRP A 251 -2.07 27.59 10.44
CA TRP A 251 -2.99 26.53 10.06
C TRP A 251 -2.47 25.17 10.52
N LEU A 252 -1.19 24.90 10.35
CA LEU A 252 -0.53 23.65 10.81
C LEU A 252 -0.39 23.55 12.33
N LYS A 253 -0.51 24.66 13.09
CA LYS A 253 -0.50 24.62 14.57
C LYS A 253 -1.83 24.19 15.15
N ASN A 254 -2.90 24.21 14.37
CA ASN A 254 -4.23 23.84 14.83
C ASN A 254 -4.38 22.31 14.89
N GLU A 255 -4.71 21.79 16.06
CA GLU A 255 -4.89 20.34 16.30
C GLU A 255 -5.93 19.71 15.37
N ARG A 256 -7.06 20.39 15.11
CA ARG A 256 -8.09 19.90 14.19
C ARG A 256 -7.55 19.71 12.78
N ASN A 257 -6.68 20.62 12.32
CA ASN A 257 -6.08 20.55 10.99
C ASN A 257 -5.07 19.40 10.91
N ILE A 258 -4.26 19.19 11.95
CA ILE A 258 -3.34 18.03 12.03
C ILE A 258 -4.11 16.71 12.01
N LYS A 259 -5.20 16.60 12.79
CA LYS A 259 -6.09 15.42 12.74
C LYS A 259 -6.68 15.22 11.33
N SER A 260 -7.09 16.30 10.66
CA SER A 260 -7.59 16.21 9.28
C SER A 260 -6.52 15.72 8.29
N LEU A 261 -5.27 16.14 8.44
CA LEU A 261 -4.16 15.65 7.61
C LEU A 261 -3.94 14.14 7.81
N THR A 262 -3.92 13.68 9.05
CA THR A 262 -3.74 12.25 9.37
C THR A 262 -4.92 11.42 8.87
N ASN A 263 -6.15 11.90 9.07
CA ASN A 263 -7.36 11.26 8.55
C ASN A 263 -7.36 11.22 7.02
N GLY A 264 -6.90 12.28 6.35
CA GLY A 264 -6.76 12.31 4.90
C GLY A 264 -5.78 11.26 4.38
N LEU A 265 -4.68 11.03 5.09
CA LEU A 265 -3.74 9.97 4.78
C LEU A 265 -4.41 8.59 4.95
N LEU A 266 -5.18 8.39 6.02
CA LEU A 266 -5.92 7.18 6.28
C LEU A 266 -6.96 6.91 5.17
N VAL A 267 -7.76 7.92 4.80
CA VAL A 267 -8.74 7.82 3.71
C VAL A 267 -8.08 7.52 2.36
N ALA A 268 -6.95 8.15 2.07
CA ALA A 268 -6.20 7.85 0.85
C ALA A 268 -5.75 6.39 0.80
N ALA A 269 -5.36 5.84 1.94
CA ALA A 269 -4.88 4.48 2.10
C ALA A 269 -6.02 3.44 2.06
N ARG A 270 -7.04 3.64 2.87
CA ARG A 270 -8.15 2.69 3.09
C ARG A 270 -9.36 2.93 2.18
N GLY A 271 -9.58 4.16 1.73
CA GLY A 271 -10.85 4.56 1.13
C GLY A 271 -11.96 4.59 2.18
N THR A 272 -13.01 3.80 1.95
CA THR A 272 -14.15 3.62 2.88
C THR A 272 -14.07 2.32 3.68
N GLU A 273 -12.97 1.59 3.58
CA GLU A 273 -12.78 0.29 4.24
C GLU A 273 -12.12 0.52 5.61
N ASP A 274 -12.90 0.55 6.67
CA ASP A 274 -12.41 0.87 8.02
C ASP A 274 -11.47 -0.22 8.60
N ASP A 275 -11.61 -1.46 8.14
CA ASP A 275 -10.83 -2.62 8.55
C ASP A 275 -9.57 -2.86 7.68
N LEU A 276 -9.30 -2.01 6.68
CA LEU A 276 -8.14 -2.13 5.82
C LEU A 276 -6.89 -1.56 6.48
N GLU A 277 -5.85 -2.35 6.54
CA GLU A 277 -4.51 -1.96 6.99
C GLU A 277 -3.51 -1.94 5.83
N ILE A 278 -2.42 -1.18 5.98
CA ILE A 278 -1.34 -1.15 5.00
C ILE A 278 -0.14 -1.88 5.58
N ILE A 279 0.32 -2.90 4.87
CA ILE A 279 1.59 -3.56 5.15
C ILE A 279 2.63 -3.12 4.12
N LYS A 280 3.73 -2.54 4.60
CA LYS A 280 4.81 -2.06 3.75
C LYS A 280 6.15 -2.57 4.27
N SER A 281 6.80 -3.46 3.51
CA SER A 281 8.17 -3.92 3.76
C SER A 281 8.46 -4.18 5.25
N GLY A 282 7.66 -5.03 5.90
CA GLY A 282 7.82 -5.35 7.32
C GLY A 282 7.24 -4.33 8.31
N PHE A 283 6.56 -3.29 7.83
CA PHE A 283 5.91 -2.28 8.65
C PHE A 283 4.40 -2.24 8.40
N SER A 284 3.62 -2.27 9.47
CA SER A 284 2.15 -2.19 9.41
C SER A 284 1.65 -0.79 9.78
N PHE A 285 0.77 -0.24 8.96
CA PHE A 285 0.02 0.97 9.24
C PHE A 285 -1.38 0.60 9.73
N ASP A 286 -1.46 0.26 10.99
CA ASP A 286 -2.69 0.06 11.75
C ASP A 286 -3.18 1.36 12.40
N GLN A 287 -4.32 1.33 13.08
CA GLN A 287 -4.88 2.48 13.77
C GLN A 287 -3.94 3.06 14.83
N LYS A 288 -3.20 2.20 15.55
CA LYS A 288 -2.22 2.62 16.57
C LYS A 288 -1.09 3.44 15.94
N THR A 289 -0.62 3.03 14.77
CA THR A 289 0.39 3.73 13.99
C THR A 289 -0.10 5.11 13.53
N PHE A 290 -1.35 5.20 13.04
CA PHE A 290 -1.94 6.49 12.67
C PHE A 290 -2.14 7.42 13.87
N ASN A 291 -2.49 6.88 15.03
CA ASN A 291 -2.59 7.66 16.27
C ASN A 291 -1.22 8.21 16.69
N ALA A 292 -0.16 7.41 16.62
CA ALA A 292 1.21 7.84 16.91
C ALA A 292 1.68 8.91 15.90
N LEU A 293 1.39 8.74 14.61
CA LEU A 293 1.65 9.74 13.58
C LEU A 293 0.95 11.07 13.89
N SER A 294 -0.35 11.03 14.25
CA SER A 294 -1.12 12.22 14.60
C SER A 294 -0.53 12.93 15.81
N LYS A 295 -0.17 12.19 16.86
CA LYS A 295 0.48 12.71 18.05
C LYS A 295 1.80 13.39 17.70
N GLY A 296 2.68 12.71 16.95
CA GLY A 296 3.97 13.23 16.55
C GLY A 296 3.86 14.50 15.70
N LEU A 297 2.94 14.53 14.75
CA LEU A 297 2.68 15.73 13.94
C LEU A 297 2.20 16.90 14.80
N LEU A 298 1.31 16.64 15.77
CA LEU A 298 0.77 17.66 16.66
C LEU A 298 1.85 18.25 17.55
N GLU A 299 2.69 17.43 18.18
CA GLU A 299 3.79 17.89 19.04
C GLU A 299 4.80 18.71 18.23
N THR A 300 5.18 18.22 17.03
CA THR A 300 6.10 18.93 16.14
C THR A 300 5.51 20.26 15.65
N ALA A 301 4.19 20.30 15.40
CA ALA A 301 3.50 21.51 14.97
C ALA A 301 3.46 22.59 16.07
N LYS A 302 3.32 22.21 17.34
CA LYS A 302 3.35 23.14 18.49
C LYS A 302 4.63 23.96 18.52
N VAL A 303 5.77 23.34 18.19
CA VAL A 303 7.08 24.03 18.13
C VAL A 303 7.39 24.65 16.76
N GLY A 304 6.41 24.65 15.84
CA GLY A 304 6.54 25.32 14.55
C GLY A 304 7.41 24.58 13.53
N GLN A 305 7.66 23.30 13.71
CA GLN A 305 8.56 22.49 12.86
C GLN A 305 7.82 21.62 11.83
N VAL A 306 6.53 21.85 11.62
CA VAL A 306 5.76 21.23 10.52
C VAL A 306 5.59 22.24 9.39
N SER A 307 5.86 21.83 8.16
CA SER A 307 5.75 22.71 7.00
C SER A 307 5.41 21.94 5.71
N TRP A 308 4.69 22.61 4.82
CA TRP A 308 4.55 22.18 3.43
C TRP A 308 5.73 22.72 2.59
N LYS A 309 6.30 21.85 1.75
CA LYS A 309 7.35 22.26 0.80
C LYS A 309 7.01 21.70 -0.59
N VAL A 310 7.11 22.56 -1.60
CA VAL A 310 7.06 22.11 -3.00
C VAL A 310 8.39 21.43 -3.32
N MET A 311 8.34 20.21 -3.83
CA MET A 311 9.54 19.42 -4.08
C MET A 311 10.06 19.66 -5.51
N PRO A 312 11.39 19.81 -5.68
CA PRO A 312 12.02 19.95 -6.99
C PRO A 312 12.08 18.59 -7.71
N THR A 313 10.93 18.06 -8.10
CA THR A 313 10.81 16.79 -8.84
C THR A 313 10.30 17.06 -10.25
N GLY A 314 10.54 16.12 -11.19
CA GLY A 314 10.04 16.25 -12.56
C GLY A 314 8.51 16.24 -12.68
N ASN A 315 7.80 15.80 -11.63
CA ASN A 315 6.35 15.88 -11.52
C ASN A 315 5.97 16.84 -10.39
N PRO A 316 4.92 17.66 -10.54
CA PRO A 316 4.43 18.52 -9.45
C PRO A 316 4.20 17.71 -8.19
N THR A 317 4.91 18.06 -7.12
CA THR A 317 4.87 17.32 -5.85
C THR A 317 4.94 18.32 -4.71
N ILE A 318 4.09 18.12 -3.70
CA ILE A 318 4.15 18.87 -2.44
C ILE A 318 4.32 17.87 -1.30
N GLY A 319 5.25 18.15 -0.37
CA GLY A 319 5.53 17.29 0.78
C GLY A 319 5.18 17.96 2.09
N LEU A 320 4.65 17.19 3.05
CA LEU A 320 4.54 17.58 4.44
C LEU A 320 5.78 17.09 5.18
N TYR A 321 6.47 18.05 5.81
CA TYR A 321 7.68 17.80 6.60
C TYR A 321 7.43 18.08 8.07
N ALA A 322 7.97 17.21 8.94
CA ALA A 322 8.02 17.41 10.38
C ALA A 322 9.45 17.14 10.85
N ASN A 323 10.05 18.06 11.62
CA ASN A 323 11.47 18.02 12.02
C ASN A 323 12.41 17.82 10.81
N ASN A 324 12.11 18.46 9.67
CA ASN A 324 12.80 18.29 8.39
C ASN A 324 12.72 16.89 7.77
N MET A 325 12.04 15.92 8.38
CA MET A 325 11.75 14.62 7.78
C MET A 325 10.49 14.69 6.92
N LEU A 326 10.54 14.09 5.75
CA LEU A 326 9.36 13.97 4.88
C LEU A 326 8.39 12.94 5.46
N VAL A 327 7.21 13.38 5.90
CA VAL A 327 6.16 12.51 6.45
C VAL A 327 5.38 11.85 5.32
N PHE A 328 4.80 12.65 4.44
CA PHE A 328 4.18 12.18 3.20
C PHE A 328 4.24 13.24 2.12
N SER A 329 4.02 12.84 0.89
CA SER A 329 3.93 13.74 -0.25
C SER A 329 2.68 13.47 -1.07
N ILE A 330 2.22 14.50 -1.76
CA ILE A 330 1.13 14.45 -2.72
C ILE A 330 1.74 14.81 -4.08
N ARG A 331 1.72 13.85 -5.01
CA ARG A 331 2.29 13.99 -6.35
C ARG A 331 1.18 14.01 -7.38
N PHE A 332 1.21 14.99 -8.25
CA PHE A 332 0.37 15.00 -9.43
C PHE A 332 1.05 14.24 -10.58
N ARG A 333 0.33 13.28 -11.14
CA ARG A 333 0.82 12.43 -12.22
C ARG A 333 -0.27 12.27 -13.27
N TYR A 334 0.12 12.03 -14.53
CA TYR A 334 -0.78 11.53 -15.54
C TYR A 334 -0.31 10.13 -16.00
N ASP A 335 -1.25 9.31 -16.39
CA ASP A 335 -1.01 8.03 -17.03
C ASP A 335 -1.83 7.95 -18.31
N ALA A 336 -1.23 7.39 -19.37
CA ALA A 336 -1.92 6.98 -20.57
C ALA A 336 -2.12 5.46 -20.50
N ASP A 337 -3.37 4.99 -20.45
CA ASP A 337 -3.65 3.55 -20.46
C ASP A 337 -3.89 3.07 -21.89
N LYS A 338 -2.94 2.29 -22.41
CA LYS A 338 -2.97 1.74 -23.78
C LYS A 338 -3.92 0.54 -23.95
N LYS A 339 -4.39 -0.08 -22.86
CA LYS A 339 -4.99 -1.42 -22.92
C LYS A 339 -6.52 -1.45 -22.81
N ARG A 340 -7.17 -0.34 -22.47
CA ARG A 340 -8.64 -0.28 -22.32
C ARG A 340 -9.24 0.81 -23.20
N ASP A 341 -9.95 0.42 -24.26
CA ASP A 341 -10.90 1.24 -25.04
C ASP A 341 -10.41 2.63 -25.49
N GLY A 342 -9.24 2.68 -26.13
CA GLY A 342 -8.63 3.92 -26.55
C GLY A 342 -7.88 4.63 -25.41
N TYR A 343 -6.99 5.54 -25.76
CA TYR A 343 -6.18 6.29 -24.80
C TYR A 343 -7.05 7.17 -23.91
N LYS A 344 -7.38 6.68 -22.71
CA LYS A 344 -7.96 7.54 -21.68
C LYS A 344 -6.83 8.16 -20.89
N VAL A 345 -6.65 9.45 -21.08
CA VAL A 345 -5.77 10.24 -20.22
C VAL A 345 -6.33 10.19 -18.79
N ARG A 346 -5.55 9.61 -17.88
CA ARG A 346 -5.90 9.57 -16.46
C ARG A 346 -4.98 10.49 -15.67
N PHE A 347 -5.59 11.33 -14.88
CA PHE A 347 -4.87 12.16 -13.92
C PHE A 347 -4.97 11.51 -12.55
N ARG A 348 -3.84 11.47 -11.86
CA ARG A 348 -3.75 10.89 -10.52
C ARG A 348 -3.13 11.88 -9.56
N LEU A 349 -3.73 11.98 -8.40
CA LEU A 349 -3.11 12.57 -7.23
C LEU A 349 -2.64 11.41 -6.36
N LEU A 350 -1.35 11.10 -6.40
CA LEU A 350 -0.75 10.02 -5.63
C LEU A 350 -0.39 10.52 -4.24
N VAL A 351 -0.70 9.72 -3.22
CA VAL A 351 -0.27 9.94 -1.85
C VAL A 351 0.84 8.95 -1.54
N GLU A 352 2.00 9.47 -1.18
CA GLU A 352 3.21 8.68 -0.97
C GLU A 352 3.79 8.95 0.41
N LEU A 353 4.17 7.90 1.14
CA LEU A 353 4.84 8.02 2.43
C LEU A 353 6.26 8.57 2.27
N GLY A 354 6.68 9.33 3.24
CA GLY A 354 8.06 9.75 3.37
C GLY A 354 9.00 8.57 3.65
N ARG A 355 10.27 8.69 3.24
CA ARG A 355 11.26 7.65 3.47
C ARG A 355 11.47 7.37 4.95
N ASP A 356 11.42 8.41 5.77
CA ASP A 356 11.79 8.37 7.19
C ASP A 356 10.56 8.29 8.11
N ILE A 357 9.36 8.00 7.55
CA ILE A 357 8.10 8.02 8.29
C ILE A 357 8.09 6.99 9.44
N VAL A 358 8.73 5.83 9.25
CA VAL A 358 8.80 4.78 10.29
C VAL A 358 9.55 5.31 11.50
N ASN A 359 10.75 5.86 11.27
CA ASN A 359 11.55 6.46 12.35
C ASN A 359 10.83 7.62 13.04
N PHE A 360 10.10 8.43 12.25
CA PHE A 360 9.31 9.51 12.82
C PHE A 360 8.22 8.97 13.76
N ILE A 361 7.48 7.95 13.34
CA ILE A 361 6.39 7.36 14.14
C ILE A 361 6.92 6.68 15.40
N ASP A 362 8.04 5.95 15.30
CA ASP A 362 8.61 5.20 16.42
C ASP A 362 9.03 6.11 17.59
N ASN A 363 9.35 7.38 17.32
CA ASN A 363 9.61 8.38 18.36
C ASN A 363 8.36 8.78 19.18
N TYR A 364 7.15 8.40 18.74
CA TYR A 364 5.88 8.81 19.37
C TYR A 364 4.97 7.65 19.74
N ARG A 365 5.43 6.42 19.56
CA ARG A 365 4.77 5.20 20.06
C ARG A 365 5.00 5.04 21.54
#